data_d7afb7db3a318dbeeb3806f97de5fe3a
#
_entry.id   d7afb7db3a318dbeeb3806f97de5fe3a
#
_cell.length_a   1.000
_cell.length_b   1.000
_cell.length_c   1.000
_cell.angle_alpha   90.00
_cell.angle_beta   90.00
_cell.angle_gamma   90.00
#
_symmetry.space_group_name_H-M   'P 1'
#
loop_
_entity.id
_entity.type
_entity.pdbx_description
1 polymer ?
#
loop_
_entity_poly.entity_id
_entity_poly.type
_entity_poly.pdbx_seq_one_letter_code
_entity_poly.pdbx_strand_id
1 'polypeptide(L)'
;KNLFFSAERYDLSAVGRMKFNRRLGRDIDTGEGVLSREDIVAVLKGMIDIRNGKGEVDDIDHLGNRRIRSVGEMTENQFRVGLVRVERAVKERLSMAESDNLMPQDLINAKPVSAAIKEFFGSSQLSQFMDQNNPLSEITHKRRVSALGPGGLTRERAGFEVRDVHPTHYGRVCPIETPEGPNIGLINSLSSFARTNEY
;
A
#
# COMPACT_ATOMS: atom_id res chain seq x y z
N LYS A 1 12.10 -17.97 11.94
CA LYS A 1 12.10 -17.06 13.11
C LYS A 1 12.21 -15.59 12.68
N ASN A 2 13.13 -15.23 11.76
CA ASN A 2 13.34 -13.84 11.35
C ASN A 2 12.31 -13.30 10.33
N LEU A 3 11.42 -14.14 9.79
CA LEU A 3 10.49 -13.71 8.74
C LEU A 3 9.37 -12.80 9.28
N PHE A 4 8.83 -13.08 10.47
CA PHE A 4 7.71 -12.37 11.06
C PHE A 4 8.05 -11.62 12.35
N PHE A 5 9.20 -11.89 12.95
CA PHE A 5 9.60 -11.35 14.25
C PHE A 5 10.76 -10.35 14.17
N SER A 6 11.26 -10.06 12.98
CA SER A 6 12.32 -9.08 12.78
C SER A 6 11.78 -7.81 12.14
N ALA A 7 11.99 -6.67 12.80
CA ALA A 7 11.58 -5.36 12.29
C ALA A 7 12.26 -4.97 10.96
N GLU A 8 13.40 -5.59 10.65
CA GLU A 8 14.09 -5.38 9.37
C GLU A 8 13.37 -6.01 8.17
N ARG A 9 12.53 -7.03 8.40
CA ARG A 9 11.91 -7.84 7.34
C ARG A 9 10.40 -7.79 7.33
N TYR A 10 9.79 -7.44 8.42
CA TYR A 10 8.35 -7.46 8.60
C TYR A 10 7.87 -6.24 9.34
N ASP A 11 6.91 -5.55 8.76
CA ASP A 11 6.24 -4.41 9.35
C ASP A 11 4.77 -4.39 8.92
N LEU A 12 3.88 -4.50 9.89
CA LEU A 12 2.44 -4.37 9.67
C LEU A 12 2.02 -2.93 9.37
N SER A 13 2.86 -1.96 9.66
CA SER A 13 2.52 -0.55 9.78
C SER A 13 1.46 -0.26 10.87
N ALA A 14 1.28 1.01 11.22
CA ALA A 14 0.26 1.41 12.20
C ALA A 14 -1.16 1.01 11.74
N VAL A 15 -1.46 1.21 10.45
CA VAL A 15 -2.76 0.85 9.87
C VAL A 15 -3.00 -0.66 9.91
N GLY A 16 -2.00 -1.45 9.53
CA GLY A 16 -2.10 -2.92 9.57
C GLY A 16 -2.28 -3.44 10.98
N ARG A 17 -1.53 -2.89 11.96
CA ARG A 17 -1.67 -3.25 13.38
C ARG A 17 -3.05 -2.88 13.92
N MET A 18 -3.56 -1.72 13.62
CA MET A 18 -4.89 -1.27 14.02
C MET A 18 -5.98 -2.22 13.48
N LYS A 19 -5.95 -2.55 12.20
CA LYS A 19 -6.92 -3.47 11.58
C LYS A 19 -6.82 -4.89 12.15
N PHE A 20 -5.60 -5.36 12.38
CA PHE A 20 -5.34 -6.66 13.01
C PHE A 20 -5.94 -6.74 14.42
N ASN A 21 -5.67 -5.74 15.26
CA ASN A 21 -6.18 -5.67 16.62
C ASN A 21 -7.72 -5.58 16.63
N ARG A 22 -8.28 -4.72 15.78
CA ARG A 22 -9.73 -4.57 15.64
C ARG A 22 -10.41 -5.89 15.25
N ARG A 23 -9.82 -6.66 14.32
CA ARG A 23 -10.35 -7.95 13.90
C ARG A 23 -10.34 -8.98 15.02
N LEU A 24 -9.33 -8.96 15.86
CA LEU A 24 -9.17 -9.88 17.00
C LEU A 24 -9.83 -9.38 18.30
N GLY A 25 -10.53 -8.25 18.28
CA GLY A 25 -11.18 -7.68 19.45
C GLY A 25 -10.19 -7.20 20.52
N ARG A 26 -8.99 -6.80 20.13
CA ARG A 26 -7.96 -6.22 20.98
C ARG A 26 -8.01 -4.70 20.97
N ASP A 27 -7.31 -4.07 21.91
CA ASP A 27 -7.12 -2.63 21.93
C ASP A 27 -6.40 -2.16 20.65
N ILE A 28 -6.97 -1.14 20.00
CA ILE A 28 -6.58 -0.69 18.66
C ILE A 28 -5.17 -0.10 18.65
N ASP A 29 -4.78 0.59 19.73
CA ASP A 29 -3.54 1.37 19.82
C ASP A 29 -2.35 0.58 20.40
N THR A 30 -2.50 -0.72 20.63
CA THR A 30 -1.45 -1.54 21.24
C THR A 30 -0.75 -2.43 20.25
N GLY A 31 0.57 -2.50 20.36
CA GLY A 31 1.40 -3.47 19.70
C GLY A 31 2.44 -2.89 18.73
N GLU A 32 3.45 -3.69 18.49
CA GLU A 32 4.54 -3.36 17.56
C GLU A 32 4.19 -3.71 16.11
N GLY A 33 4.95 -3.17 15.15
CA GLY A 33 4.82 -3.50 13.73
C GLY A 33 5.15 -4.98 13.40
N VAL A 34 5.88 -5.67 14.27
CA VAL A 34 6.20 -7.10 14.14
C VAL A 34 5.15 -7.98 14.81
N LEU A 35 5.04 -9.23 14.37
CA LEU A 35 4.15 -10.20 15.01
C LEU A 35 4.76 -10.74 16.31
N SER A 36 3.92 -10.96 17.31
CA SER A 36 4.24 -11.71 18.52
C SER A 36 3.75 -13.17 18.44
N ARG A 37 4.20 -14.01 19.35
CA ARG A 37 3.66 -15.38 19.46
C ARG A 37 2.17 -15.39 19.82
N GLU A 38 1.77 -14.44 20.64
CA GLU A 38 0.38 -14.26 21.08
C GLU A 38 -0.52 -13.86 19.91
N ASP A 39 0.00 -13.06 18.96
CA ASP A 39 -0.71 -12.70 17.74
C ASP A 39 -1.01 -13.94 16.89
N ILE A 40 -0.02 -14.82 16.73
CA ILE A 40 -0.21 -16.05 15.96
C ILE A 40 -1.26 -16.98 16.62
N VAL A 41 -1.20 -17.12 17.93
CA VAL A 41 -2.18 -17.93 18.69
C VAL A 41 -3.59 -17.32 18.53
N ALA A 42 -3.71 -16.00 18.60
CA ALA A 42 -5.00 -15.34 18.43
C ALA A 42 -5.57 -15.49 17.02
N VAL A 43 -4.73 -15.44 15.99
CA VAL A 43 -5.15 -15.70 14.60
C VAL A 43 -5.64 -17.14 14.45
N LEU A 44 -4.89 -18.12 14.96
CA LEU A 44 -5.28 -19.53 14.91
C LEU A 44 -6.61 -19.78 15.65
N LYS A 45 -6.79 -19.15 16.80
CA LYS A 45 -8.07 -19.19 17.53
C LYS A 45 -9.20 -18.62 16.69
N GLY A 46 -9.01 -17.45 16.10
CA GLY A 46 -10.01 -16.81 15.23
C GLY A 46 -10.38 -17.70 14.03
N MET A 47 -9.40 -18.36 13.39
CA MET A 47 -9.65 -19.29 12.30
C MET A 47 -10.48 -20.50 12.75
N ILE A 48 -10.19 -21.06 13.91
CA ILE A 48 -10.94 -22.20 14.48
C ILE A 48 -12.37 -21.76 14.84
N ASP A 49 -12.53 -20.57 15.41
CA ASP A 49 -13.85 -20.02 15.77
C ASP A 49 -14.72 -19.84 14.53
N ILE A 50 -14.18 -19.28 13.44
CA ILE A 50 -14.89 -19.15 12.15
C ILE A 50 -15.27 -20.54 11.61
N ARG A 51 -14.33 -21.50 11.61
CA ARG A 51 -14.61 -22.89 11.19
C ARG A 51 -15.74 -23.52 11.98
N ASN A 52 -15.85 -23.22 13.25
CA ASN A 52 -16.88 -23.74 14.16
C ASN A 52 -18.20 -22.92 14.10
N GLY A 53 -18.33 -21.98 13.16
CA GLY A 53 -19.52 -21.14 13.01
C GLY A 53 -19.63 -19.99 14.01
N LYS A 54 -18.53 -19.67 14.70
CA LYS A 54 -18.45 -18.54 15.65
C LYS A 54 -17.75 -17.36 14.98
N GLY A 55 -18.45 -16.62 14.15
CA GLY A 55 -17.91 -15.47 13.44
C GLY A 55 -18.16 -15.57 11.93
N GLU A 56 -17.84 -14.49 11.25
CA GLU A 56 -18.06 -14.34 9.81
C GLU A 56 -16.73 -14.17 9.08
N VAL A 57 -16.68 -14.64 7.83
CA VAL A 57 -15.55 -14.37 6.93
C VAL A 57 -15.63 -12.92 6.47
N ASP A 58 -14.49 -12.23 6.44
CA ASP A 58 -14.45 -10.84 5.97
C ASP A 58 -14.79 -10.75 4.49
N ASP A 59 -15.60 -9.74 4.16
CA ASP A 59 -15.85 -9.36 2.78
C ASP A 59 -14.64 -8.57 2.26
N ILE A 60 -13.95 -9.15 1.28
CA ILE A 60 -12.74 -8.58 0.68
C ILE A 60 -13.05 -7.30 -0.10
N ASP A 61 -14.24 -7.22 -0.71
CA ASP A 61 -14.63 -6.09 -1.57
C ASP A 61 -15.24 -4.92 -0.78
N HIS A 62 -15.50 -5.13 0.50
CA HIS A 62 -15.95 -4.07 1.39
C HIS A 62 -14.88 -2.97 1.49
N LEU A 63 -15.25 -1.69 1.27
CA LEU A 63 -14.29 -0.57 1.30
C LEU A 63 -13.63 -0.34 2.67
N GLY A 64 -14.16 -0.92 3.74
CA GLY A 64 -13.48 -1.00 5.04
C GLY A 64 -12.23 -1.89 5.02
N ASN A 65 -12.15 -2.84 4.09
CA ASN A 65 -11.03 -3.78 3.93
C ASN A 65 -10.15 -3.46 2.71
N ARG A 66 -10.64 -2.61 1.82
CA ARG A 66 -9.96 -2.15 0.61
C ARG A 66 -9.47 -0.72 0.82
N ARG A 67 -8.19 -0.56 1.05
CA ARG A 67 -7.58 0.74 1.35
C ARG A 67 -7.13 1.45 0.07
N ILE A 68 -7.29 2.77 0.04
CA ILE A 68 -6.73 3.63 -1.01
C ILE A 68 -5.33 4.07 -0.58
N ARG A 69 -4.36 3.92 -1.47
CA ARG A 69 -3.02 4.46 -1.31
C ARG A 69 -2.86 5.72 -2.14
N SER A 70 -2.54 6.83 -1.49
CA SER A 70 -2.27 8.11 -2.16
C SER A 70 -0.87 8.14 -2.81
N VAL A 71 -0.65 9.14 -3.64
CA VAL A 71 0.68 9.36 -4.26
C VAL A 71 1.77 9.60 -3.21
N GLY A 72 1.45 10.24 -2.08
CA GLY A 72 2.40 10.46 -0.99
C GLY A 72 2.94 9.16 -0.42
N GLU A 73 2.07 8.21 -0.10
CA GLU A 73 2.46 6.88 0.40
C GLU A 73 3.28 6.10 -0.64
N MET A 74 2.88 6.13 -1.89
CA MET A 74 3.63 5.45 -2.97
C MET A 74 5.01 6.06 -3.16
N THR A 75 5.14 7.37 -3.07
CA THR A 75 6.42 8.09 -3.15
C THR A 75 7.31 7.78 -1.94
N GLU A 76 6.74 7.74 -0.74
CA GLU A 76 7.46 7.33 0.48
C GLU A 76 8.05 5.92 0.33
N ASN A 77 7.28 4.99 -0.19
CA ASN A 77 7.75 3.62 -0.42
C ASN A 77 8.94 3.59 -1.39
N GLN A 78 8.92 4.38 -2.46
CA GLN A 78 10.06 4.47 -3.39
C GLN A 78 11.26 5.17 -2.77
N PHE A 79 11.05 6.18 -1.96
CA PHE A 79 12.11 6.83 -1.20
C PHE A 79 12.78 5.84 -0.25
N ARG A 80 12.00 5.04 0.47
CA ARG A 80 12.49 3.97 1.35
C ARG A 80 13.34 2.95 0.59
N VAL A 81 12.90 2.51 -0.60
CA VAL A 81 13.71 1.63 -1.46
C VAL A 81 15.04 2.28 -1.84
N GLY A 82 15.03 3.56 -2.18
CA GLY A 82 16.24 4.33 -2.46
C GLY A 82 17.20 4.37 -1.27
N LEU A 83 16.68 4.61 -0.05
CA LEU A 83 17.47 4.62 1.18
C LEU A 83 18.10 3.25 1.49
N VAL A 84 17.38 2.15 1.30
CA VAL A 84 17.93 0.79 1.48
C VAL A 84 19.09 0.53 0.51
N ARG A 85 19.01 1.03 -0.73
CA ARG A 85 20.13 0.95 -1.69
C ARG A 85 21.33 1.77 -1.24
N VAL A 86 21.10 2.96 -0.68
CA VAL A 86 22.19 3.80 -0.09
C VAL A 86 22.81 3.10 1.10
N GLU A 87 22.00 2.59 2.02
CA GLU A 87 22.50 1.85 3.20
C GLU A 87 23.41 0.68 2.80
N ARG A 88 22.98 -0.12 1.81
CA ARG A 88 23.80 -1.23 1.29
C ARG A 88 25.13 -0.73 0.75
N ALA A 89 25.12 0.32 -0.08
CA ALA A 89 26.33 0.88 -0.66
C ALA A 89 27.27 1.46 0.41
N VAL A 90 26.73 2.08 1.44
CA VAL A 90 27.53 2.58 2.59
C VAL A 90 28.16 1.43 3.35
N LYS A 91 27.42 0.35 3.66
CA LYS A 91 27.95 -0.84 4.32
C LYS A 91 29.07 -1.50 3.52
N GLU A 92 28.92 -1.62 2.20
CA GLU A 92 29.94 -2.15 1.30
C GLU A 92 31.21 -1.27 1.30
N ARG A 93 31.06 0.04 1.22
CA ARG A 93 32.20 0.98 1.27
C ARG A 93 32.94 0.94 2.61
N LEU A 94 32.19 0.89 3.72
CA LEU A 94 32.78 0.77 5.06
C LEU A 94 33.59 -0.53 5.22
N SER A 95 33.10 -1.64 4.65
CA SER A 95 33.79 -2.91 4.71
C SER A 95 35.08 -2.96 3.88
N MET A 96 35.19 -2.12 2.84
CA MET A 96 36.36 -2.00 1.95
C MET A 96 37.32 -0.89 2.36
N ALA A 97 36.95 -0.06 3.32
CA ALA A 97 37.73 1.11 3.71
C ALA A 97 38.90 0.73 4.59
N GLU A 98 40.13 1.05 4.16
CA GLU A 98 41.35 0.82 4.88
C GLU A 98 41.81 2.05 5.71
N SER A 99 41.11 3.17 5.64
CA SER A 99 41.56 4.42 6.28
C SER A 99 40.61 4.91 7.37
N ASP A 100 41.18 5.32 8.50
CA ASP A 100 40.50 5.87 9.66
C ASP A 100 39.97 7.30 9.46
N ASN A 101 40.24 7.92 8.31
CA ASN A 101 39.91 9.33 8.01
C ASN A 101 38.74 9.50 7.03
N LEU A 102 37.79 8.59 7.02
CA LEU A 102 36.57 8.69 6.17
C LEU A 102 35.57 9.69 6.74
N MET A 103 35.15 10.61 5.88
CA MET A 103 34.07 11.52 6.19
C MET A 103 32.73 10.93 5.72
N PRO A 104 31.61 11.17 6.42
CA PRO A 104 30.30 10.70 6.00
C PRO A 104 29.92 11.07 4.56
N GLN A 105 30.38 12.23 4.09
CA GLN A 105 30.15 12.72 2.73
C GLN A 105 30.79 11.84 1.65
N ASP A 106 31.89 11.16 1.96
CA ASP A 106 32.61 10.26 1.04
C ASP A 106 31.86 8.92 0.88
N LEU A 107 31.07 8.56 1.87
CA LEU A 107 30.34 7.31 1.93
C LEU A 107 28.93 7.42 1.33
N ILE A 108 28.27 8.57 1.50
CA ILE A 108 26.88 8.77 1.13
C ILE A 108 26.76 9.24 -0.32
N ASN A 109 25.93 8.54 -1.10
CA ASN A 109 25.57 8.92 -2.46
C ASN A 109 24.04 9.03 -2.59
N ALA A 110 23.53 10.19 -2.96
CA ALA A 110 22.10 10.44 -3.14
C ALA A 110 21.54 9.92 -4.47
N LYS A 111 22.37 9.51 -5.42
CA LYS A 111 21.92 9.04 -6.74
C LYS A 111 20.92 7.88 -6.71
N PRO A 112 21.07 6.85 -5.85
CA PRO A 112 20.10 5.75 -5.78
C PRO A 112 18.69 6.20 -5.38
N VAL A 113 18.57 7.21 -4.49
CA VAL A 113 17.28 7.79 -4.10
C VAL A 113 16.66 8.54 -5.27
N SER A 114 17.42 9.43 -5.88
CA SER A 114 16.97 10.19 -7.06
C SER A 114 16.56 9.28 -8.22
N ALA A 115 17.30 8.18 -8.43
CA ALA A 115 16.97 7.19 -9.46
C ALA A 115 15.65 6.46 -9.16
N ALA A 116 15.43 6.03 -7.91
CA ALA A 116 14.21 5.35 -7.51
C ALA A 116 12.96 6.25 -7.69
N ILE A 117 13.06 7.52 -7.32
CA ILE A 117 11.97 8.48 -7.49
C ILE A 117 11.71 8.78 -8.98
N LYS A 118 12.77 8.99 -9.77
CA LYS A 118 12.63 9.19 -11.22
C LYS A 118 12.03 7.98 -11.93
N GLU A 119 12.41 6.77 -11.54
CA GLU A 119 11.85 5.53 -12.06
C GLU A 119 10.35 5.44 -11.76
N PHE A 120 9.93 5.78 -10.54
CA PHE A 120 8.51 5.77 -10.18
C PHE A 120 7.69 6.76 -11.01
N PHE A 121 8.08 8.03 -11.06
CA PHE A 121 7.32 9.04 -11.82
C PHE A 121 7.44 8.89 -13.33
N GLY A 122 8.48 8.26 -13.84
CA GLY A 122 8.71 8.08 -15.28
C GLY A 122 8.18 6.77 -15.85
N SER A 123 8.08 5.72 -15.06
CA SER A 123 7.79 4.35 -15.56
C SER A 123 6.66 3.64 -14.84
N SER A 124 6.12 4.20 -13.76
CA SER A 124 5.00 3.57 -13.05
C SER A 124 3.72 3.63 -13.88
N GLN A 125 2.95 2.55 -13.85
CA GLN A 125 1.63 2.48 -14.47
C GLN A 125 0.64 3.51 -13.88
N LEU A 126 0.86 3.94 -12.64
CA LEU A 126 0.03 4.91 -11.93
C LEU A 126 0.43 6.35 -12.20
N SER A 127 1.65 6.58 -12.69
CA SER A 127 2.11 7.89 -13.14
C SER A 127 1.81 8.04 -14.63
N GLN A 128 0.84 8.89 -14.95
CA GLN A 128 0.28 9.04 -16.29
C GLN A 128 0.36 10.50 -16.74
N PHE A 129 0.30 10.72 -18.04
CA PHE A 129 0.07 12.06 -18.59
C PHE A 129 -1.26 12.58 -18.10
N MET A 130 -1.26 13.81 -17.58
CA MET A 130 -2.47 14.46 -17.10
C MET A 130 -3.42 14.76 -18.27
N ASP A 131 -4.68 14.41 -18.11
CA ASP A 131 -5.75 14.82 -19.02
C ASP A 131 -6.02 16.32 -18.79
N GLN A 132 -5.60 17.15 -19.72
CA GLN A 132 -5.53 18.61 -19.58
C GLN A 132 -6.35 19.35 -20.65
N ASN A 133 -7.55 18.85 -20.94
CA ASN A 133 -8.46 19.51 -21.90
C ASN A 133 -9.13 20.75 -21.29
N ASN A 134 -9.50 20.68 -20.02
CA ASN A 134 -10.08 21.76 -19.23
C ASN A 134 -9.79 21.54 -17.74
N PRO A 135 -10.01 22.54 -16.88
CA PRO A 135 -9.74 22.40 -15.43
C PRO A 135 -10.48 21.24 -14.76
N LEU A 136 -11.69 20.93 -15.21
CA LEU A 136 -12.50 19.82 -14.65
C LEU A 136 -11.88 18.47 -15.00
N SER A 137 -11.38 18.29 -16.22
CA SER A 137 -10.74 17.03 -16.62
C SER A 137 -9.47 16.75 -15.81
N GLU A 138 -8.71 17.79 -15.48
CA GLU A 138 -7.54 17.68 -14.60
C GLU A 138 -7.92 17.19 -13.19
N ILE A 139 -8.94 17.78 -12.59
CA ILE A 139 -9.42 17.40 -11.27
C ILE A 139 -9.96 15.96 -11.28
N THR A 140 -10.75 15.60 -12.27
CA THR A 140 -11.30 14.24 -12.44
C THR A 140 -10.16 13.22 -12.57
N HIS A 141 -9.13 13.51 -13.34
CA HIS A 141 -7.98 12.63 -13.48
C HIS A 141 -7.23 12.44 -12.16
N LYS A 142 -7.02 13.51 -11.39
CA LYS A 142 -6.35 13.46 -10.08
C LYS A 142 -7.16 12.71 -9.01
N ARG A 143 -8.47 12.64 -9.14
CA ARG A 143 -9.39 11.94 -8.22
C ARG A 143 -9.69 10.50 -8.66
N ARG A 144 -9.01 10.00 -9.68
CA ARG A 144 -9.18 8.63 -10.19
C ARG A 144 -8.57 7.62 -9.23
N VAL A 145 -9.27 6.51 -9.03
CA VAL A 145 -8.84 5.39 -8.19
C VAL A 145 -8.66 4.16 -9.08
N SER A 146 -7.48 3.56 -9.05
CA SER A 146 -7.17 2.37 -9.83
C SER A 146 -6.93 1.17 -8.93
N ALA A 147 -7.49 0.02 -9.29
CA ALA A 147 -7.18 -1.26 -8.66
C ALA A 147 -5.92 -1.91 -9.25
N LEU A 148 -5.35 -1.34 -10.31
CA LEU A 148 -4.17 -1.82 -11.02
C LEU A 148 -2.88 -1.26 -10.40
N GLY A 149 -1.75 -1.76 -10.86
CA GLY A 149 -0.43 -1.25 -10.51
C GLY A 149 0.26 -2.04 -9.40
N PRO A 150 1.38 -1.55 -8.88
CA PRO A 150 2.17 -2.23 -7.85
C PRO A 150 1.35 -2.50 -6.58
N GLY A 151 1.29 -3.77 -6.18
CA GLY A 151 0.49 -4.23 -5.04
C GLY A 151 -1.02 -4.29 -5.30
N GLY A 152 -1.47 -4.04 -6.52
CA GLY A 152 -2.85 -4.18 -6.96
C GLY A 152 -3.11 -5.46 -7.75
N LEU A 153 -4.22 -5.45 -8.48
CA LEU A 153 -4.65 -6.56 -9.33
C LEU A 153 -4.08 -6.45 -10.74
N THR A 154 -4.01 -7.58 -11.44
CA THR A 154 -3.82 -7.61 -12.88
C THR A 154 -5.17 -7.79 -13.56
N ARG A 155 -5.31 -7.28 -14.79
CA ARG A 155 -6.56 -7.35 -15.56
C ARG A 155 -7.07 -8.79 -15.70
N GLU A 156 -6.17 -9.71 -15.94
CA GLU A 156 -6.45 -11.13 -16.18
C GLU A 156 -6.90 -11.86 -14.91
N ARG A 157 -6.43 -11.41 -13.75
CA ARG A 157 -6.76 -12.01 -12.44
C ARG A 157 -7.98 -11.39 -11.78
N ALA A 158 -8.44 -10.25 -12.27
CA ALA A 158 -9.61 -9.57 -11.74
C ALA A 158 -10.89 -10.27 -12.20
N GLY A 159 -11.56 -10.96 -11.28
CA GLY A 159 -12.88 -11.56 -11.49
C GLY A 159 -14.00 -10.53 -11.55
N PHE A 160 -15.23 -11.00 -11.75
CA PHE A 160 -16.41 -10.14 -11.78
C PHE A 160 -16.69 -9.47 -10.42
N GLU A 161 -16.47 -10.16 -9.33
CA GLU A 161 -16.74 -9.65 -7.97
C GLU A 161 -16.01 -8.36 -7.66
N VAL A 162 -14.74 -8.26 -8.08
CA VAL A 162 -13.92 -7.05 -7.88
C VAL A 162 -14.35 -5.89 -8.78
N ARG A 163 -14.99 -6.18 -9.91
CA ARG A 163 -15.44 -5.20 -10.91
C ARG A 163 -16.84 -4.68 -10.65
N ASP A 164 -17.61 -5.39 -9.83
CA ASP A 164 -18.97 -5.04 -9.50
C ASP A 164 -19.05 -3.85 -8.53
N VAL A 165 -20.21 -3.22 -8.51
CA VAL A 165 -20.51 -2.16 -7.55
C VAL A 165 -20.90 -2.78 -6.23
N HIS A 166 -20.12 -2.49 -5.20
CA HIS A 166 -20.41 -2.92 -3.83
C HIS A 166 -21.31 -1.90 -3.10
N PRO A 167 -22.21 -2.31 -2.21
CA PRO A 167 -23.04 -1.37 -1.44
C PRO A 167 -22.24 -0.31 -0.67
N THR A 168 -21.03 -0.63 -0.22
CA THR A 168 -20.14 0.32 0.46
C THR A 168 -19.59 1.42 -0.44
N HIS A 169 -19.76 1.33 -1.76
CA HIS A 169 -19.40 2.38 -2.70
C HIS A 169 -20.28 3.62 -2.57
N TYR A 170 -21.47 3.50 -1.97
CA TYR A 170 -22.36 4.62 -1.77
C TYR A 170 -21.69 5.79 -1.03
N GLY A 171 -21.72 6.96 -1.64
CA GLY A 171 -21.08 8.17 -1.12
C GLY A 171 -19.53 8.18 -1.16
N ARG A 172 -18.87 7.14 -1.67
CA ARG A 172 -17.41 7.01 -1.73
C ARG A 172 -16.86 6.90 -3.13
N VAL A 173 -17.41 5.99 -3.92
CA VAL A 173 -16.97 5.73 -5.30
C VAL A 173 -18.15 5.88 -6.24
N CYS A 174 -17.96 6.54 -7.38
CA CYS A 174 -19.01 6.69 -8.38
C CYS A 174 -19.35 5.32 -9.00
N PRO A 175 -20.63 4.90 -9.01
CA PRO A 175 -20.99 3.58 -9.51
C PRO A 175 -21.04 3.50 -11.05
N ILE A 176 -21.00 4.63 -11.75
CA ILE A 176 -21.19 4.69 -13.21
C ILE A 176 -19.95 5.15 -13.97
N GLU A 177 -19.05 5.91 -13.34
CA GLU A 177 -17.86 6.42 -14.01
C GLU A 177 -16.74 5.39 -13.98
N THR A 178 -16.67 4.58 -15.02
CA THR A 178 -15.65 3.55 -15.23
C THR A 178 -15.42 3.37 -16.72
N PRO A 179 -14.20 2.98 -17.17
CA PRO A 179 -13.94 2.69 -18.57
C PRO A 179 -14.78 1.53 -19.08
N GLU A 180 -15.04 1.52 -20.38
CA GLU A 180 -15.51 0.34 -21.12
C GLU A 180 -14.33 -0.54 -21.52
N GLY A 181 -14.53 -1.86 -21.55
CA GLY A 181 -13.50 -2.82 -21.96
C GLY A 181 -12.76 -3.50 -20.83
N PRO A 182 -11.47 -3.88 -21.02
CA PRO A 182 -10.74 -4.72 -20.07
C PRO A 182 -10.56 -4.14 -18.67
N ASN A 183 -10.65 -2.83 -18.52
CA ASN A 183 -10.47 -2.10 -17.27
C ASN A 183 -11.79 -1.77 -16.56
N ILE A 184 -12.92 -2.27 -17.03
CA ILE A 184 -14.22 -2.00 -16.42
C ILE A 184 -14.21 -2.40 -14.94
N GLY A 185 -14.69 -1.51 -14.07
CA GLY A 185 -14.74 -1.73 -12.62
C GLY A 185 -13.38 -1.68 -11.90
N LEU A 186 -12.25 -1.63 -12.63
CA LEU A 186 -10.91 -1.54 -12.04
C LEU A 186 -10.38 -0.11 -11.95
N ILE A 187 -10.91 0.78 -12.75
CA ILE A 187 -10.60 2.21 -12.71
C ILE A 187 -11.89 2.95 -12.43
N ASN A 188 -11.93 3.64 -11.31
CA ASN A 188 -13.11 4.32 -10.81
C ASN A 188 -12.77 5.76 -10.42
N SER A 189 -13.78 6.55 -10.13
CA SER A 189 -13.63 7.92 -9.63
C SER A 189 -14.23 8.06 -8.24
N LEU A 190 -13.59 8.86 -7.40
CA LEU A 190 -14.14 9.21 -6.10
C LEU A 190 -15.42 10.04 -6.27
N SER A 191 -16.40 9.83 -5.41
CA SER A 191 -17.57 10.70 -5.30
C SER A 191 -17.17 12.13 -4.98
N SER A 192 -17.97 13.12 -5.38
CA SER A 192 -17.60 14.55 -5.33
C SER A 192 -17.12 15.01 -3.96
N PHE A 193 -17.78 14.60 -2.89
CA PHE A 193 -17.43 14.98 -1.50
C PHE A 193 -16.63 13.92 -0.74
N ALA A 194 -16.31 12.79 -1.38
CA ALA A 194 -15.50 11.76 -0.74
C ALA A 194 -14.07 12.26 -0.51
N ARG A 195 -13.54 11.91 0.66
CA ARG A 195 -12.16 12.18 1.06
C ARG A 195 -11.54 10.91 1.62
N THR A 196 -10.21 10.83 1.55
CA THR A 196 -9.45 9.78 2.22
C THR A 196 -9.11 10.22 3.64
N ASN A 197 -9.15 9.29 4.58
CA ASN A 197 -8.58 9.48 5.93
C ASN A 197 -7.15 8.94 5.96
N GLU A 198 -6.54 8.94 7.12
CA GLU A 198 -5.16 8.46 7.34
C GLU A 198 -5.02 6.92 7.45
N TYR A 199 -6.13 6.16 7.39
CA TYR A 199 -6.15 4.70 7.55
C TYR A 199 -6.41 3.94 6.26
#